data_0a2f6eff70b5caf697eb974bc811e881
#
_entry.id   0a2f6eff70b5caf697eb974bc811e881
#
_cell.length_a   1.000
_cell.length_b   1.000
_cell.length_c   1.000
_cell.angle_alpha   90.00
_cell.angle_beta   90.00
_cell.angle_gamma   90.00
#
_symmetry.space_group_name_H-M   'P 1'
#
loop_
_entity.id
_entity.type
_entity.pdbx_description
1 polymer ?
#
loop_
_entity_poly.entity_id
_entity_poly.type
_entity_poly.pdbx_seq_one_letter_code
_entity_poly.pdbx_strand_id
1 'polypeptide(L)'
;MAKGPQTRDRILDTAFRLAARDGLEGLSLSALAAEIGLSKSGLFAHFTSKEDLQLEMLRVASERFVEEVMAPAFKRPRGLPRLRAFFEGWRRWATDPSLPGGCIFVAAAAELDDRDGPVRAFVVSQQRDLLQAISRTARICVEEGHFRRDLDVEQLAFEVLAIYLAFHHSHRLLRDPRAEQRLRRAYTRLVEDAAARQ
;
A
#
# COMPACT_ATOMS: atom_id res chain seq x y z
N MET A 1 -12.43 29.20 -15.86
CA MET A 1 -12.08 27.96 -16.62
C MET A 1 -11.02 27.19 -15.87
N ALA A 2 -11.42 26.25 -15.01
CA ALA A 2 -10.49 25.44 -14.21
C ALA A 2 -10.15 24.12 -14.93
N LYS A 3 -9.44 24.19 -16.07
CA LYS A 3 -8.97 22.99 -16.78
C LYS A 3 -7.69 22.37 -16.18
N GLY A 4 -6.90 23.13 -15.43
CA GLY A 4 -5.61 22.69 -14.91
C GLY A 4 -5.68 21.60 -13.84
N PRO A 5 -6.43 21.76 -12.74
CA PRO A 5 -6.51 20.76 -11.67
C PRO A 5 -7.09 19.43 -12.15
N GLN A 6 -8.22 19.45 -12.86
CA GLN A 6 -8.84 18.23 -13.42
C GLN A 6 -7.93 17.48 -14.40
N THR A 7 -7.10 18.20 -15.16
CA THR A 7 -6.13 17.57 -16.07
C THR A 7 -5.01 16.92 -15.27
N ARG A 8 -4.52 17.57 -14.21
CA ARG A 8 -3.48 17.02 -13.33
C ARG A 8 -3.94 15.74 -12.63
N ASP A 9 -5.16 15.71 -12.11
CA ASP A 9 -5.75 14.53 -11.48
C ASP A 9 -5.88 13.36 -12.47
N ARG A 10 -6.32 13.63 -13.71
CA ARG A 10 -6.37 12.62 -14.78
C ARG A 10 -4.98 12.07 -15.10
N ILE A 11 -3.95 12.92 -15.14
CA ILE A 11 -2.57 12.48 -15.36
C ILE A 11 -2.14 11.54 -14.25
N LEU A 12 -2.34 11.93 -12.99
CA LEU A 12 -1.94 11.14 -11.82
C LEU A 12 -2.67 9.80 -11.75
N ASP A 13 -3.98 9.79 -12.01
CA ASP A 13 -4.77 8.56 -12.03
C ASP A 13 -4.33 7.59 -13.14
N THR A 14 -4.09 8.11 -14.34
CA THR A 14 -3.60 7.28 -15.45
C THR A 14 -2.17 6.80 -15.20
N ALA A 15 -1.29 7.67 -14.70
CA ALA A 15 0.07 7.29 -14.30
C ALA A 15 0.08 6.19 -13.24
N PHE A 16 -0.81 6.29 -12.24
CA PHE A 16 -0.97 5.27 -11.20
C PHE A 16 -1.38 3.91 -11.81
N ARG A 17 -2.36 3.87 -12.70
CA ARG A 17 -2.80 2.62 -13.35
C ARG A 17 -1.69 2.01 -14.22
N LEU A 18 -0.95 2.84 -14.97
CA LEU A 18 0.18 2.38 -15.78
C LEU A 18 1.32 1.86 -14.90
N ALA A 19 1.73 2.62 -13.88
CA ALA A 19 2.78 2.22 -12.96
C ALA A 19 2.41 0.97 -12.14
N ALA A 20 1.14 0.83 -11.75
CA ALA A 20 0.67 -0.37 -11.08
C ALA A 20 0.78 -1.62 -11.97
N ARG A 21 0.60 -1.49 -13.29
CA ARG A 21 0.70 -2.58 -14.25
C ARG A 21 2.14 -2.86 -14.68
N ASP A 22 2.89 -1.82 -15.01
CA ASP A 22 4.17 -1.89 -15.73
C ASP A 22 5.38 -1.60 -14.82
N GLY A 23 5.14 -1.25 -13.55
CA GLY A 23 6.15 -0.77 -12.61
C GLY A 23 6.44 0.74 -12.74
N LEU A 24 7.08 1.31 -11.71
CA LEU A 24 7.48 2.73 -11.71
C LEU A 24 8.48 3.04 -12.83
N GLU A 25 9.45 2.16 -13.03
CA GLU A 25 10.45 2.31 -14.08
C GLU A 25 9.83 2.15 -15.47
N GLY A 26 8.88 1.24 -15.62
CA GLY A 26 8.13 1.01 -16.86
C GLY A 26 7.21 2.15 -17.26
N LEU A 27 6.94 3.11 -16.37
CA LEU A 27 6.11 4.27 -16.66
C LEU A 27 6.72 5.13 -17.77
N SER A 28 6.18 5.01 -18.99
CA SER A 28 6.57 5.80 -20.16
C SER A 28 5.78 7.10 -20.22
N LEU A 29 6.47 8.25 -20.17
CA LEU A 29 5.83 9.56 -20.33
C LEU A 29 5.14 9.73 -21.69
N SER A 30 5.69 9.10 -22.74
CA SER A 30 5.09 9.15 -24.08
C SER A 30 3.81 8.33 -24.15
N ALA A 31 3.80 7.13 -23.55
CA ALA A 31 2.59 6.30 -23.46
C ALA A 31 1.52 6.97 -22.59
N LEU A 32 1.91 7.55 -21.44
CA LEU A 32 1.01 8.31 -20.58
C LEU A 32 0.37 9.49 -21.33
N ALA A 33 1.19 10.32 -22.00
CA ALA A 33 0.70 11.47 -22.75
C ALA A 33 -0.29 11.03 -23.86
N ALA A 34 0.03 9.98 -24.61
CA ALA A 34 -0.84 9.42 -25.65
C ALA A 34 -2.19 8.95 -25.08
N GLU A 35 -2.18 8.23 -23.94
CA GLU A 35 -3.41 7.68 -23.32
C GLU A 35 -4.38 8.77 -22.85
N ILE A 36 -3.84 9.92 -22.39
CA ILE A 36 -4.67 11.05 -21.95
C ILE A 36 -4.93 12.10 -23.02
N GLY A 37 -4.42 11.91 -24.24
CA GLY A 37 -4.60 12.84 -25.36
C GLY A 37 -3.82 14.16 -25.21
N LEU A 38 -2.66 14.13 -24.55
CA LEU A 38 -1.75 15.28 -24.42
C LEU A 38 -0.50 15.07 -25.27
N SER A 39 0.15 16.19 -25.62
CA SER A 39 1.53 16.15 -26.09
C SER A 39 2.49 15.92 -24.89
N LYS A 40 3.71 15.46 -25.18
CA LYS A 40 4.75 15.33 -24.16
C LYS A 40 5.06 16.67 -23.48
N SER A 41 5.07 17.76 -24.23
CA SER A 41 5.21 19.13 -23.68
C SER A 41 4.02 19.55 -22.81
N GLY A 42 2.80 19.14 -23.19
CA GLY A 42 1.61 19.35 -22.37
C GLY A 42 1.68 18.63 -21.03
N LEU A 43 2.28 17.44 -20.98
CA LEU A 43 2.54 16.73 -19.74
C LEU A 43 3.56 17.47 -18.85
N PHE A 44 4.67 17.95 -19.43
CA PHE A 44 5.69 18.72 -18.72
C PHE A 44 5.24 20.13 -18.28
N ALA A 45 4.09 20.61 -18.73
CA ALA A 45 3.47 21.80 -18.15
C ALA A 45 2.90 21.55 -16.73
N HIS A 46 2.71 20.27 -16.34
CA HIS A 46 2.17 19.89 -15.05
C HIS A 46 3.21 19.28 -14.09
N PHE A 47 4.30 18.71 -14.63
CA PHE A 47 5.34 18.02 -13.85
C PHE A 47 6.72 18.37 -14.41
N THR A 48 7.64 18.68 -13.50
CA THR A 48 9.00 19.13 -13.86
C THR A 48 9.89 18.01 -14.38
N SER A 49 9.58 16.75 -13.98
CA SER A 49 10.35 15.56 -14.34
C SER A 49 9.50 14.28 -14.22
N LYS A 50 10.02 13.14 -14.70
CA LYS A 50 9.43 11.83 -14.45
C LYS A 50 9.40 11.53 -12.95
N GLU A 51 10.45 11.87 -12.22
CA GLU A 51 10.57 11.68 -10.79
C GLU A 51 9.53 12.49 -10.01
N ASP A 52 9.30 13.76 -10.39
CA ASP A 52 8.24 14.60 -9.83
C ASP A 52 6.85 13.98 -10.03
N LEU A 53 6.56 13.50 -11.23
CA LEU A 53 5.33 12.77 -11.53
C LEU A 53 5.19 11.49 -10.67
N GLN A 54 6.27 10.72 -10.52
CA GLN A 54 6.26 9.49 -9.71
C GLN A 54 5.99 9.81 -8.23
N LEU A 55 6.61 10.85 -7.68
CA LEU A 55 6.39 11.29 -6.30
C LEU A 55 4.94 11.72 -6.07
N GLU A 56 4.40 12.56 -6.95
CA GLU A 56 3.02 13.03 -6.80
C GLU A 56 2.00 11.90 -6.95
N MET A 57 2.23 10.99 -7.88
CA MET A 57 1.40 9.80 -8.06
C MET A 57 1.43 8.90 -6.81
N LEU A 58 2.61 8.69 -6.21
CA LEU A 58 2.75 7.89 -4.99
C LEU A 58 2.11 8.58 -3.78
N ARG A 59 2.13 9.93 -3.71
CA ARG A 59 1.38 10.68 -2.68
C ARG A 59 -0.12 10.43 -2.79
N VAL A 60 -0.68 10.57 -3.99
CA VAL A 60 -2.09 10.27 -4.23
C VAL A 60 -2.43 8.82 -3.90
N ALA A 61 -1.54 7.87 -4.26
CA ALA A 61 -1.72 6.47 -3.90
C ALA A 61 -1.73 6.24 -2.38
N SER A 62 -0.85 6.95 -1.64
CA SER A 62 -0.82 6.91 -0.18
C SER A 62 -2.09 7.48 0.45
N GLU A 63 -2.57 8.61 -0.05
CA GLU A 63 -3.82 9.23 0.41
C GLU A 63 -5.00 8.28 0.21
N ARG A 64 -5.14 7.68 -0.98
CA ARG A 64 -6.17 6.68 -1.26
C ARG A 64 -6.07 5.46 -0.33
N PHE A 65 -4.87 4.98 -0.06
CA PHE A 65 -4.68 3.87 0.89
C PHE A 65 -5.14 4.25 2.30
N VAL A 66 -4.83 5.46 2.75
CA VAL A 66 -5.30 5.97 4.03
C VAL A 66 -6.82 6.06 4.06
N GLU A 67 -7.45 6.60 3.03
CA GLU A 67 -8.90 6.75 2.94
C GLU A 67 -9.65 5.41 2.87
N GLU A 68 -9.15 4.47 2.08
CA GLU A 68 -9.86 3.21 1.80
C GLU A 68 -9.52 2.09 2.80
N VAL A 69 -8.33 2.11 3.41
CA VAL A 69 -7.85 1.05 4.31
C VAL A 69 -7.76 1.53 5.75
N MET A 70 -7.03 2.62 6.00
CA MET A 70 -6.71 3.06 7.35
C MET A 70 -7.92 3.73 8.03
N ALA A 71 -8.55 4.70 7.38
CA ALA A 71 -9.64 5.47 7.98
C ALA A 71 -10.86 4.60 8.37
N PRO A 72 -11.32 3.63 7.56
CA PRO A 72 -12.37 2.71 7.97
C PRO A 72 -11.96 1.82 9.14
N ALA A 73 -10.70 1.40 9.23
CA ALA A 73 -10.19 0.62 10.35
C ALA A 73 -10.20 1.43 11.65
N PHE A 74 -9.80 2.71 11.59
CA PHE A 74 -9.79 3.60 12.76
C PHE A 74 -11.19 3.95 13.30
N LYS A 75 -12.24 3.77 12.51
CA LYS A 75 -13.65 3.89 12.98
C LYS A 75 -14.12 2.69 13.82
N ARG A 76 -13.36 1.59 13.84
CA ARG A 76 -13.66 0.41 14.68
C ARG A 76 -13.24 0.64 16.14
N PRO A 77 -13.80 -0.11 17.10
CA PRO A 77 -13.35 -0.10 18.49
C PRO A 77 -11.84 -0.30 18.60
N ARG A 78 -11.22 0.28 19.63
CA ARG A 78 -9.78 0.18 19.88
C ARG A 78 -9.33 -1.27 20.01
N GLY A 79 -8.06 -1.53 19.72
CA GLY A 79 -7.44 -2.83 19.87
C GLY A 79 -7.74 -3.79 18.72
N LEU A 80 -7.99 -5.05 19.02
CA LEU A 80 -8.11 -6.15 18.05
C LEU A 80 -9.17 -5.93 16.94
N PRO A 81 -10.36 -5.33 17.21
CA PRO A 81 -11.32 -5.04 16.14
C PRO A 81 -10.74 -4.10 15.07
N ARG A 82 -9.92 -3.11 15.49
CA ARG A 82 -9.24 -2.17 14.57
C ARG A 82 -8.17 -2.87 13.76
N LEU A 83 -7.32 -3.69 14.40
CA LEU A 83 -6.27 -4.45 13.73
C LEU A 83 -6.85 -5.41 12.67
N ARG A 84 -7.94 -6.10 13.00
CA ARG A 84 -8.65 -6.98 12.06
C ARG A 84 -9.25 -6.20 10.88
N ALA A 85 -9.85 -5.05 11.16
CA ALA A 85 -10.43 -4.22 10.09
C ALA A 85 -9.37 -3.65 9.15
N PHE A 86 -8.21 -3.25 9.68
CA PHE A 86 -7.05 -2.85 8.89
C PHE A 86 -6.59 -4.00 7.98
N PHE A 87 -6.37 -5.18 8.52
CA PHE A 87 -5.94 -6.34 7.76
C PHE A 87 -6.91 -6.71 6.62
N GLU A 88 -8.22 -6.72 6.89
CA GLU A 88 -9.24 -6.97 5.87
C GLU A 88 -9.34 -5.85 4.83
N GLY A 89 -9.14 -4.60 5.24
CA GLY A 89 -9.04 -3.46 4.32
C GLY A 89 -7.87 -3.61 3.38
N TRP A 90 -6.69 -3.94 3.92
CA TRP A 90 -5.47 -4.13 3.14
C TRP A 90 -5.59 -5.32 2.16
N ARG A 91 -6.20 -6.43 2.60
CA ARG A 91 -6.50 -7.57 1.72
C ARG A 91 -7.37 -7.14 0.54
N ARG A 92 -8.48 -6.41 0.79
CA ARG A 92 -9.36 -5.90 -0.28
C ARG A 92 -8.60 -5.01 -1.24
N TRP A 93 -7.79 -4.09 -0.74
CA TRP A 93 -6.91 -3.25 -1.54
C TRP A 93 -6.01 -4.06 -2.47
N ALA A 94 -5.38 -5.12 -1.96
CA ALA A 94 -4.49 -5.98 -2.75
C ALA A 94 -5.20 -6.77 -3.86
N THR A 95 -6.50 -7.03 -3.70
CA THR A 95 -7.32 -7.82 -4.64
C THR A 95 -8.29 -6.96 -5.44
N ASP A 96 -8.22 -5.64 -5.32
CA ASP A 96 -9.11 -4.73 -6.03
C ASP A 96 -8.87 -4.82 -7.55
N PRO A 97 -9.91 -5.17 -8.34
CA PRO A 97 -9.81 -5.25 -9.80
C PRO A 97 -9.45 -3.90 -10.47
N SER A 98 -9.73 -2.78 -9.81
CA SER A 98 -9.36 -1.44 -10.29
C SER A 98 -7.86 -1.14 -10.15
N LEU A 99 -7.13 -1.98 -9.38
CA LEU A 99 -5.69 -1.90 -9.16
C LEU A 99 -4.96 -3.03 -9.90
N PRO A 100 -4.74 -2.94 -11.22
CA PRO A 100 -4.26 -4.04 -12.04
C PRO A 100 -2.91 -4.62 -11.61
N GLY A 101 -2.07 -3.81 -10.96
CA GLY A 101 -0.78 -4.21 -10.38
C GLY A 101 -0.82 -4.63 -8.91
N GLY A 102 -1.98 -4.52 -8.25
CA GLY A 102 -2.07 -4.67 -6.79
C GLY A 102 -1.49 -3.47 -6.05
N CYS A 103 -0.85 -3.71 -4.93
CA CYS A 103 -0.26 -2.63 -4.13
C CYS A 103 1.00 -2.07 -4.78
N ILE A 104 0.94 -0.83 -5.27
CA ILE A 104 2.06 -0.14 -5.92
C ILE A 104 3.29 -0.03 -4.99
N PHE A 105 3.10 0.10 -3.67
CA PHE A 105 4.20 0.18 -2.71
C PHE A 105 4.97 -1.13 -2.56
N VAL A 106 4.33 -2.28 -2.82
CA VAL A 106 5.03 -3.58 -2.86
C VAL A 106 5.88 -3.69 -4.12
N ALA A 107 5.35 -3.31 -5.27
CA ALA A 107 6.10 -3.29 -6.53
C ALA A 107 7.26 -2.29 -6.47
N ALA A 108 6.98 -1.05 -6.05
CA ALA A 108 7.97 0.02 -5.92
C ALA A 108 9.11 -0.33 -4.97
N ALA A 109 8.85 -1.05 -3.87
CA ALA A 109 9.89 -1.47 -2.94
C ALA A 109 10.91 -2.39 -3.62
N ALA A 110 10.45 -3.34 -4.43
CA ALA A 110 11.33 -4.26 -5.14
C ALA A 110 12.11 -3.60 -6.30
N GLU A 111 11.54 -2.53 -6.91
CA GLU A 111 12.22 -1.80 -7.99
C GLU A 111 13.29 -0.80 -7.48
N LEU A 112 13.15 -0.35 -6.23
CA LEU A 112 13.90 0.77 -5.67
C LEU A 112 14.82 0.37 -4.51
N ASP A 113 14.92 -0.92 -4.16
CA ASP A 113 15.69 -1.39 -3.01
C ASP A 113 17.18 -1.00 -3.07
N ASP A 114 17.78 -1.06 -4.25
CA ASP A 114 19.19 -0.72 -4.50
C ASP A 114 19.38 0.66 -5.19
N ARG A 115 18.38 1.52 -5.21
CA ARG A 115 18.45 2.82 -5.90
C ARG A 115 18.27 3.97 -4.93
N ASP A 116 19.21 4.91 -4.93
CA ASP A 116 19.07 6.15 -4.16
C ASP A 116 18.19 7.16 -4.91
N GLY A 117 17.54 8.05 -4.14
CA GLY A 117 16.77 9.14 -4.70
C GLY A 117 15.48 9.45 -3.91
N PRO A 118 14.80 10.55 -4.26
CA PRO A 118 13.65 11.02 -3.51
C PRO A 118 12.44 10.09 -3.61
N VAL A 119 12.26 9.37 -4.72
CA VAL A 119 11.18 8.37 -4.87
C VAL A 119 11.39 7.21 -3.90
N ARG A 120 12.62 6.66 -3.82
CA ARG A 120 12.97 5.65 -2.82
C ARG A 120 12.77 6.15 -1.41
N ALA A 121 13.25 7.34 -1.10
CA ALA A 121 13.10 7.93 0.23
C ALA A 121 11.62 8.03 0.64
N PHE A 122 10.76 8.42 -0.29
CA PHE A 122 9.30 8.44 -0.07
C PHE A 122 8.73 7.04 0.17
N VAL A 123 9.08 6.05 -0.66
CA VAL A 123 8.61 4.66 -0.48
C VAL A 123 9.07 4.12 0.88
N VAL A 124 10.33 4.36 1.27
CA VAL A 124 10.87 3.96 2.59
C VAL A 124 10.08 4.61 3.72
N SER A 125 9.76 5.91 3.62
CA SER A 125 8.95 6.58 4.66
C SER A 125 7.57 5.95 4.79
N GLN A 126 6.89 5.68 3.68
CA GLN A 126 5.57 5.05 3.67
C GLN A 126 5.58 3.64 4.28
N GLN A 127 6.60 2.84 3.98
CA GLN A 127 6.76 1.50 4.56
C GLN A 127 7.02 1.56 6.07
N ARG A 128 7.84 2.52 6.53
CA ARG A 128 8.08 2.75 7.96
C ARG A 128 6.83 3.20 8.70
N ASP A 129 6.08 4.14 8.11
CA ASP A 129 4.83 4.64 8.68
C ASP A 129 3.80 3.52 8.82
N LEU A 130 3.72 2.63 7.82
CA LEU A 130 2.87 1.44 7.85
C LEU A 130 3.25 0.50 9.00
N LEU A 131 4.52 0.13 9.14
CA LEU A 131 5.01 -0.72 10.23
C LEU A 131 4.72 -0.07 11.59
N GLN A 132 4.97 1.23 11.73
CA GLN A 132 4.65 1.95 12.97
C GLN A 132 3.15 1.98 13.29
N ALA A 133 2.29 2.12 12.27
CA ALA A 133 0.84 2.08 12.46
C ALA A 133 0.37 0.70 12.96
N ILE A 134 0.95 -0.38 12.43
CA ILE A 134 0.67 -1.75 12.87
C ILE A 134 1.16 -1.95 14.31
N SER A 135 2.42 -1.60 14.62
CA SER A 135 3.00 -1.72 15.96
C SER A 135 2.18 -0.95 17.01
N ARG A 136 1.80 0.30 16.71
CA ARG A 136 0.95 1.12 17.59
C ARG A 136 -0.40 0.47 17.82
N THR A 137 -1.02 -0.09 16.77
CA THR A 137 -2.31 -0.77 16.90
C THR A 137 -2.18 -2.05 17.72
N ALA A 138 -1.08 -2.80 17.57
CA ALA A 138 -0.78 -3.97 18.39
C ALA A 138 -0.55 -3.60 19.86
N ARG A 139 0.15 -2.48 20.14
CA ARG A 139 0.34 -1.97 21.50
C ARG A 139 -1.00 -1.63 22.16
N ILE A 140 -1.92 -1.01 21.40
CA ILE A 140 -3.28 -0.78 21.87
C ILE A 140 -4.01 -2.11 22.15
N CYS A 141 -3.75 -3.18 21.37
CA CYS A 141 -4.31 -4.50 21.68
C CYS A 141 -3.80 -5.06 23.01
N VAL A 142 -2.54 -4.78 23.39
CA VAL A 142 -2.00 -5.14 24.72
C VAL A 142 -2.65 -4.31 25.81
N GLU A 143 -2.77 -2.99 25.62
CA GLU A 143 -3.42 -2.07 26.57
C GLU A 143 -4.88 -2.45 26.86
N GLU A 144 -5.62 -2.84 25.82
CA GLU A 144 -7.02 -3.27 25.92
C GLU A 144 -7.19 -4.73 26.40
N GLY A 145 -6.08 -5.43 26.72
CA GLY A 145 -6.11 -6.82 27.20
C GLY A 145 -6.44 -7.87 26.14
N HIS A 146 -6.42 -7.51 24.87
CA HIS A 146 -6.62 -8.46 23.77
C HIS A 146 -5.38 -9.33 23.52
N PHE A 147 -4.20 -8.76 23.72
CA PHE A 147 -2.91 -9.41 23.53
C PHE A 147 -2.15 -9.53 24.85
N ARG A 148 -1.24 -10.51 24.91
CA ARG A 148 -0.39 -10.76 26.07
C ARG A 148 0.54 -9.57 26.34
N ARG A 149 0.86 -9.31 27.61
CA ARG A 149 1.61 -8.12 28.06
C ARG A 149 3.06 -8.10 27.60
N ASP A 150 3.64 -9.27 27.36
CA ASP A 150 5.03 -9.48 26.94
C ASP A 150 5.18 -9.59 25.41
N LEU A 151 4.15 -9.21 24.65
CA LEU A 151 4.19 -9.26 23.19
C LEU A 151 5.21 -8.25 22.63
N ASP A 152 6.12 -8.73 21.79
CA ASP A 152 6.92 -7.87 20.92
C ASP A 152 6.06 -7.36 19.77
N VAL A 153 5.62 -6.11 19.90
CA VAL A 153 4.70 -5.49 18.92
C VAL A 153 5.39 -5.12 17.62
N GLU A 154 6.69 -4.88 17.64
CA GLU A 154 7.51 -4.63 16.45
C GLU A 154 7.69 -5.93 15.65
N GLN A 155 7.95 -7.05 16.33
CA GLN A 155 8.00 -8.37 15.70
C GLN A 155 6.64 -8.74 15.10
N LEU A 156 5.53 -8.50 15.79
CA LEU A 156 4.19 -8.73 15.23
C LEU A 156 3.95 -7.89 13.98
N ALA A 157 4.38 -6.63 13.95
CA ALA A 157 4.24 -5.78 12.78
C ALA A 157 5.04 -6.32 11.58
N PHE A 158 6.27 -6.79 11.82
CA PHE A 158 7.11 -7.45 10.83
C PHE A 158 6.41 -8.69 10.26
N GLU A 159 5.85 -9.55 11.12
CA GLU A 159 5.16 -10.78 10.71
C GLU A 159 3.88 -10.48 9.91
N VAL A 160 3.10 -9.46 10.29
CA VAL A 160 1.93 -9.00 9.51
C VAL A 160 2.37 -8.57 8.11
N LEU A 161 3.45 -7.80 7.99
CA LEU A 161 3.99 -7.39 6.69
C LEU A 161 4.49 -8.61 5.91
N ALA A 162 5.23 -9.53 6.52
CA ALA A 162 5.75 -10.73 5.87
C ALA A 162 4.62 -11.62 5.31
N ILE A 163 3.55 -11.82 6.08
CA ILE A 163 2.35 -12.56 5.63
C ILE A 163 1.71 -11.87 4.42
N TYR A 164 1.63 -10.53 4.43
CA TYR A 164 1.07 -9.77 3.32
C TYR A 164 1.95 -9.84 2.06
N LEU A 165 3.26 -9.72 2.19
CA LEU A 165 4.19 -9.85 1.06
C LEU A 165 4.12 -11.25 0.44
N ALA A 166 4.09 -12.30 1.27
CA ALA A 166 3.90 -13.68 0.80
C ALA A 166 2.56 -13.87 0.08
N PHE A 167 1.49 -13.23 0.58
CA PHE A 167 0.19 -13.22 -0.09
C PHE A 167 0.25 -12.50 -1.43
N HIS A 168 0.81 -11.29 -1.48
CA HIS A 168 0.94 -10.52 -2.73
C HIS A 168 1.67 -11.34 -3.80
N HIS A 169 2.80 -11.94 -3.45
CA HIS A 169 3.57 -12.82 -4.34
C HIS A 169 2.73 -14.03 -4.82
N SER A 170 2.09 -14.74 -3.88
CA SER A 170 1.31 -15.95 -4.21
C SER A 170 0.08 -15.63 -5.06
N HIS A 171 -0.61 -14.53 -4.76
CA HIS A 171 -1.82 -14.12 -5.46
C HIS A 171 -1.51 -13.57 -6.85
N ARG A 172 -0.52 -12.68 -6.96
CA ARG A 172 -0.22 -11.95 -8.20
C ARG A 172 0.69 -12.74 -9.15
N LEU A 173 1.85 -13.20 -8.66
CA LEU A 173 2.83 -13.87 -9.50
C LEU A 173 2.46 -15.33 -9.73
N LEU A 174 2.18 -16.07 -8.65
CA LEU A 174 1.90 -17.50 -8.76
C LEU A 174 0.45 -17.81 -9.14
N ARG A 175 -0.47 -16.85 -9.03
CA ARG A 175 -1.91 -17.01 -9.27
C ARG A 175 -2.48 -18.21 -8.51
N ASP A 176 -1.97 -18.44 -7.27
CA ASP A 176 -2.41 -19.55 -6.43
C ASP A 176 -3.87 -19.33 -5.98
N PRO A 177 -4.81 -20.20 -6.36
CA PRO A 177 -6.21 -20.04 -5.98
C PRO A 177 -6.45 -20.14 -4.46
N ARG A 178 -5.47 -20.63 -3.70
CA ARG A 178 -5.52 -20.74 -2.24
C ARG A 178 -4.78 -19.61 -1.52
N ALA A 179 -4.28 -18.59 -2.24
CA ALA A 179 -3.51 -17.50 -1.65
C ALA A 179 -4.27 -16.79 -0.52
N GLU A 180 -5.54 -16.43 -0.73
CA GLU A 180 -6.37 -15.80 0.30
C GLU A 180 -6.63 -16.70 1.51
N GLN A 181 -6.87 -17.99 1.30
CA GLN A 181 -7.05 -18.94 2.39
C GLN A 181 -5.79 -19.04 3.26
N ARG A 182 -4.62 -19.09 2.60
CA ARG A 182 -3.31 -19.11 3.30
C ARG A 182 -3.05 -17.84 4.07
N LEU A 183 -3.34 -16.68 3.46
CA LEU A 183 -3.26 -15.38 4.12
C LEU A 183 -4.08 -15.35 5.42
N ARG A 184 -5.38 -15.69 5.33
CA ARG A 184 -6.28 -15.70 6.49
C ARG A 184 -5.80 -16.64 7.57
N ARG A 185 -5.39 -17.86 7.21
CA ARG A 185 -4.89 -18.86 8.17
C ARG A 185 -3.63 -18.39 8.88
N ALA A 186 -2.67 -17.78 8.14
CA ALA A 186 -1.43 -17.28 8.72
C ALA A 186 -1.72 -16.13 9.69
N TYR A 187 -2.56 -15.17 9.29
CA TYR A 187 -2.95 -14.07 10.15
C TYR A 187 -3.73 -14.51 11.39
N THR A 188 -4.67 -15.46 11.26
CA THR A 188 -5.41 -16.01 12.39
C THR A 188 -4.47 -16.62 13.42
N ARG A 189 -3.51 -17.45 12.98
CA ARG A 189 -2.49 -18.02 13.87
C ARG A 189 -1.66 -16.95 14.60
N LEU A 190 -1.22 -15.95 13.85
CA LEU A 190 -0.45 -14.84 14.44
C LEU A 190 -1.23 -14.12 15.54
N VAL A 191 -2.53 -13.88 15.30
CA VAL A 191 -3.41 -13.25 16.30
C VAL A 191 -3.68 -14.17 17.49
N GLU A 192 -3.87 -15.47 17.26
CA GLU A 192 -4.06 -16.48 18.34
C GLU A 192 -2.81 -16.61 19.21
N ASP A 193 -1.61 -16.62 18.61
CA ASP A 193 -0.33 -16.68 19.32
C ASP A 193 -0.06 -15.40 20.14
N ALA A 194 -0.56 -14.26 19.68
CA ALA A 194 -0.47 -12.99 20.38
C ALA A 194 -1.52 -12.81 21.49
N ALA A 195 -2.59 -13.62 21.50
CA ALA A 195 -3.72 -13.45 22.40
C ALA A 195 -3.31 -13.53 23.89
N ALA A 196 -3.99 -12.75 24.74
CA ALA A 196 -3.86 -12.87 26.18
C ALA A 196 -4.28 -14.29 26.62
N ARG A 197 -3.43 -14.95 27.40
CA ARG A 197 -3.79 -16.23 28.03
C ARG A 197 -4.76 -15.94 29.17
N GLN A 198 -5.90 -16.58 29.14
CA GLN A 198 -6.86 -16.55 30.26
C GLN A 198 -6.27 -17.22 31.49
#